data_75bd83ea7bb537494d68862fb01b173b
#
_entry.id   75bd83ea7bb537494d68862fb01b173b
#
_cell.length_a   1.000
_cell.length_b   1.000
_cell.length_c   1.000
_cell.angle_alpha   90.00
_cell.angle_beta   90.00
_cell.angle_gamma   90.00
#
_symmetry.space_group_name_H-M   'P 1'
#
loop_
_entity.id
_entity.type
_entity.pdbx_description
1 polymer ?
#
loop_
_entity_poly.entity_id
_entity_poly.type
_entity_poly.pdbx_seq_one_letter_code
_entity_poly.pdbx_strand_id
1 'polypeptide(L)' 'MATGKVKWFDAKKGFGFISPDDGSKDAFLHVSALQAANIQSVNDGQAVSYELTEQRGKQAASEISIL' A
#
# COMPACT_ATOMS: atom_id res chain seq x y z
N MET A 1 -13.12 -1.79 2.80
CA MET A 1 -11.68 -1.54 2.72
C MET A 1 -10.93 -2.85 2.69
N ALA A 2 -9.84 -2.89 1.97
CA ALA A 2 -9.02 -4.10 1.90
C ALA A 2 -7.97 -4.08 3.00
N THR A 3 -7.46 -5.25 3.34
CA THR A 3 -6.33 -5.38 4.26
C THR A 3 -5.24 -6.21 3.60
N GLY A 4 -4.01 -5.99 4.03
CA GLY A 4 -2.87 -6.72 3.51
C GLY A 4 -1.62 -6.40 4.31
N LYS A 5 -0.49 -6.88 3.79
CA LYS A 5 0.80 -6.61 4.41
C LYS A 5 1.72 -5.98 3.37
N VAL A 6 2.52 -5.04 3.82
CA VAL A 6 3.51 -4.41 2.94
C VAL A 6 4.53 -5.48 2.53
N LYS A 7 4.63 -5.73 1.23
CA LYS A 7 5.59 -6.69 0.70
C LYS A 7 6.99 -6.10 0.76
N TRP A 8 7.13 -4.88 0.28
CA TRP A 8 8.34 -4.08 0.40
C TRP A 8 8.00 -2.63 0.06
N PHE A 9 8.80 -1.72 0.54
CA PHE A 9 8.66 -0.30 0.22
C PHE A 9 10.03 0.34 0.15
N ASP A 10 10.26 1.08 -0.94
CA ASP A 10 11.53 1.78 -1.15
C ASP A 10 11.28 3.29 -1.07
N ALA A 11 11.66 3.87 0.06
CA ALA A 11 11.46 5.30 0.29
C ALA A 11 12.27 6.16 -0.69
N LYS A 12 13.40 5.67 -1.15
CA LYS A 12 14.22 6.40 -2.10
C LYS A 12 13.55 6.51 -3.46
N LYS A 13 12.91 5.42 -3.89
CA LYS A 13 12.17 5.42 -5.16
C LYS A 13 10.77 5.98 -4.99
N GLY A 14 10.24 5.97 -3.78
CA GLY A 14 8.95 6.53 -3.47
C GLY A 14 7.78 5.60 -3.76
N PHE A 15 8.00 4.29 -3.79
CA PHE A 15 6.91 3.34 -4.02
C PHE A 15 7.24 1.96 -3.47
N GLY A 16 6.21 1.14 -3.38
CA GLY A 16 6.34 -0.25 -2.97
C GLY A 16 5.08 -1.01 -3.33
N PHE A 17 4.90 -2.16 -2.71
CA PHE A 17 3.75 -3.02 -2.99
C PHE A 17 3.18 -3.59 -1.70
N ILE A 18 1.85 -3.79 -1.70
CA ILE A 18 1.14 -4.45 -0.62
C ILE A 18 0.66 -5.80 -1.14
N SER A 19 0.88 -6.85 -0.34
CA SER A 19 0.36 -8.18 -0.63
C SER A 19 -1.01 -8.31 0.05
N PRO A 20 -2.12 -8.33 -0.72
CA PRO A 20 -3.44 -8.41 -0.10
C PRO A 20 -3.64 -9.72 0.64
N ASP A 21 -4.36 -9.67 1.78
CA ASP A 21 -4.61 -10.85 2.59
C ASP A 21 -5.51 -11.88 1.87
N ASP A 22 -6.29 -11.44 0.90
CA ASP A 22 -7.18 -12.33 0.17
C ASP A 22 -6.51 -13.07 -1.00
N GLY A 23 -5.21 -12.87 -1.19
CA GLY A 23 -4.46 -13.53 -2.25
C GLY A 23 -4.58 -12.86 -3.61
N SER A 24 -5.17 -11.69 -3.69
CA SER A 24 -5.27 -10.93 -4.94
C SER A 24 -3.91 -10.45 -5.41
N LYS A 25 -3.88 -9.83 -6.59
CA LYS A 25 -2.65 -9.24 -7.12
C LYS A 25 -2.13 -8.15 -6.19
N ASP A 26 -0.81 -7.99 -6.16
CA ASP A 26 -0.19 -6.96 -5.34
C ASP A 26 -0.75 -5.59 -5.69
N ALA A 27 -0.98 -4.77 -4.66
CA ALA A 27 -1.44 -3.40 -4.83
C ALA A 27 -0.24 -2.46 -4.81
N PHE A 28 -0.19 -1.54 -5.77
CA PHE A 28 0.88 -0.55 -5.85
C PHE A 28 0.71 0.47 -4.72
N LEU A 29 1.78 0.71 -3.99
CA LEU A 29 1.79 1.67 -2.88
C LEU A 29 2.75 2.81 -3.23
N HIS A 30 2.22 4.00 -3.47
CA HIS A 30 3.03 5.18 -3.75
C HIS A 30 3.22 6.00 -2.49
N VAL A 31 4.36 6.69 -2.39
CA VAL A 31 4.67 7.51 -1.23
C VAL A 31 3.60 8.59 -0.98
N SER A 32 2.96 9.09 -2.04
CA SER A 32 1.90 10.09 -1.89
C SER A 32 0.71 9.56 -1.06
N ALA A 33 0.40 8.26 -1.18
CA ALA A 33 -0.65 7.67 -0.37
C ALA A 33 -0.28 7.64 1.11
N LEU A 34 0.99 7.40 1.41
CA LEU A 34 1.47 7.45 2.79
C LEU A 34 1.43 8.88 3.34
N GLN A 35 1.84 9.85 2.53
CA GLN A 35 1.81 11.25 2.93
C GLN A 35 0.40 11.72 3.20
N ALA A 36 -0.56 11.33 2.36
CA ALA A 36 -1.96 11.67 2.55
C ALA A 36 -2.52 11.07 3.83
N ALA A 37 -2.01 9.92 4.27
CA ALA A 37 -2.41 9.25 5.49
C ALA A 37 -1.57 9.69 6.71
N ASN A 38 -0.64 10.63 6.51
CA ASN A 38 0.27 11.11 7.55
C ASN A 38 1.18 10.00 8.10
N ILE A 39 1.57 9.09 7.23
CA ILE A 39 2.48 7.98 7.57
C ILE A 39 3.84 8.29 6.95
N GLN A 40 4.88 8.26 7.76
CA GLN A 40 6.23 8.58 7.27
C GLN A 40 6.85 7.43 6.50
N SER A 41 6.66 6.22 6.98
CA SER A 41 7.21 5.05 6.31
C SER A 41 6.50 3.79 6.81
N VAL A 42 6.69 2.69 6.09
CA VAL A 42 6.17 1.38 6.49
C VAL A 42 7.31 0.37 6.44
N ASN A 43 7.19 -0.66 7.25
CA ASN A 43 8.17 -1.74 7.28
C ASN A 43 7.67 -2.91 6.44
N ASP A 44 8.61 -3.73 5.96
CA ASP A 44 8.24 -4.96 5.27
C ASP A 44 7.43 -5.85 6.24
N GLY A 45 6.32 -6.38 5.73
CA GLY A 45 5.44 -7.21 6.54
C GLY A 45 4.48 -6.44 7.43
N GLN A 46 4.50 -5.10 7.38
CA GLN A 46 3.59 -4.27 8.17
C GLN A 46 2.15 -4.49 7.72
N ALA A 47 1.25 -4.81 8.68
CA ALA A 47 -0.16 -4.97 8.39
C ALA A 47 -0.81 -3.60 8.21
N VAL A 48 -1.59 -3.46 7.14
CA VAL A 48 -2.24 -2.19 6.80
C VAL A 48 -3.64 -2.45 6.27
N SER A 49 -4.52 -1.46 6.42
CA SER A 49 -5.77 -1.42 5.68
C SER A 49 -5.68 -0.31 4.65
N TYR A 50 -6.40 -0.45 3.56
CA TYR A 50 -6.31 0.51 2.47
C TYR A 50 -7.55 0.44 1.57
N GLU A 51 -7.76 1.49 0.82
CA GLU A 51 -8.77 1.53 -0.22
C GLU A 51 -8.12 1.10 -1.54
N LEU A 52 -8.69 0.11 -2.19
CA LEU A 52 -8.17 -0.38 -3.46
C LEU A 52 -8.76 0.43 -4.59
N THR A 53 -7.91 1.06 -5.38
CA THR A 53 -8.33 1.82 -6.55
C THR A 53 -7.69 1.21 -7.79
N GLU A 54 -8.36 1.34 -8.93
CA GLU A 54 -7.83 0.85 -10.18
C GLU A 54 -7.59 2.03 -11.11
N GLN A 55 -6.36 2.16 -11.60
CA GLN A 55 -5.98 3.20 -12.54
C GLN A 55 -5.26 2.56 -13.71
N ARG A 56 -5.79 2.76 -14.91
CA ARG A 56 -5.18 2.25 -16.15
C ARG A 56 -4.91 0.75 -16.09
N GLY A 57 -5.85 -0.01 -15.52
CA GLY A 57 -5.71 -1.45 -15.39
C GLY A 57 -4.77 -1.91 -14.28
N LYS A 58 -4.25 -1.01 -13.47
CA LYS A 58 -3.38 -1.34 -12.35
C LYS A 58 -4.08 -1.05 -11.03
N GLN A 59 -3.90 -1.94 -10.07
CA GLN A 59 -4.46 -1.74 -8.74
C GLN A 59 -3.48 -0.93 -7.90
N ALA A 60 -4.00 0.10 -7.23
CA ALA A 60 -3.22 0.95 -6.36
C ALA A 60 -3.90 1.08 -5.01
N ALA A 61 -3.10 1.23 -3.95
CA ALA A 61 -3.62 1.43 -2.61
C ALA A 61 -3.70 2.92 -2.31
N SER A 62 -4.79 3.33 -1.64
CA SER A 62 -4.97 4.69 -1.17
C SER A 62 -5.58 4.63 0.22
N GLU A 63 -5.64 5.78 0.91
CA GLU A 63 -6.23 5.88 2.25
C GLU A 63 -5.66 4.80 3.19
N ILE A 64 -4.34 4.75 3.27
CA ILE A 64 -3.63 3.73 4.03
C ILE A 64 -3.80 3.97 5.53
N SER A 65 -4.05 2.92 6.28
CA SER A 65 -4.04 2.96 7.75
C SER A 65 -3.21 1.81 8.28
N ILE A 66 -2.41 2.09 9.29
CA ILE A 66 -1.62 1.06 9.96
C ILE A 66 -2.54 0.28 10.90
N LEU A 67 -2.49 -1.01 10.83
CA LEU A 67 -3.27 -1.87 11.71
C LEU A 67 -2.53 -2.21 13.00
#